data_7b44fa9b811c89557f57a199d3d6bba0
#
_entry.id   7b44fa9b811c89557f57a199d3d6bba0
#
_cell.length_a   1.000
_cell.length_b   1.000
_cell.length_c   1.000
_cell.angle_alpha   90.00
_cell.angle_beta   90.00
_cell.angle_gamma   90.00
#
_symmetry.space_group_name_H-M   'P 1'
#
loop_
_entity.id
_entity.type
_entity.pdbx_description
1 polymer ?
#
loop_
_entity_poly.entity_id
_entity_poly.type
_entity_poly.pdbx_seq_one_letter_code
_entity_poly.pdbx_strand_id
1 'polypeptide(L)'
;MSSLKTTHRWAVAQQNPELEKELSAGLGIPGLVARIMVAHGIGSIKEGQLFLTPSLDRDWADPLIIPGMSVVADRVERAIRNHEHIAVFGDFDVDGITSTCLLTEALRTFGANVTPFIPHRFDEGYGLSRAALDRVNELARPQLIVTVDNGIAAKEEVSYLESLGIDLVVTDHHEPSDQVPQGVPLTDPKLEDEGPSRELAGAGVALKLVQVLGERLGKPSYWRSLIEVAALGTVSDMMPLTPENRALVAEGIQQMRVTARPGYIALAALAKADLSTITADGLSFSLIPRLNAAGRMADPKLALDLLLARDPIEASALAAELEEINRQRREIEAELTRDAMAKVEEAYDGGRAIVVGGEGWHEGVKGIVASRLTNRYHVPALLFSIEDGIARGSGRSVGKVNLFDAVERCSDLLIRRGGHAGAVGVTIEASKLDEFRRRLSAVLSEIPAEDFEDIDEVAATVDLSELNIETIEQISRLEPFGQGNKVPLLAAEGVTTVQGIGHIQRGYADLAGNLRALGARITEQ
;
A
#
# COMPACT_ATOMS: atom_id res chain seq x y z
N MET A 1 38.12 0.92 7.98
CA MET A 1 36.76 0.36 7.74
C MET A 1 36.07 0.21 9.09
N SER A 2 35.38 1.25 9.54
CA SER A 2 34.52 1.17 10.73
C SER A 2 33.25 0.48 10.30
N SER A 3 33.01 -0.76 10.74
CA SER A 3 31.73 -1.43 10.58
C SER A 3 30.70 -0.56 11.28
N LEU A 4 29.79 0.05 10.53
CA LEU A 4 28.54 0.54 11.06
C LEU A 4 27.88 -0.63 11.79
N LYS A 5 27.97 -0.66 13.10
CA LYS A 5 27.16 -1.57 13.92
C LYS A 5 25.73 -1.09 13.74
N THR A 6 24.99 -1.75 12.84
CA THR A 6 23.54 -1.66 12.78
C THR A 6 23.01 -2.13 14.13
N THR A 7 22.64 -1.20 14.98
CA THR A 7 21.95 -1.50 16.22
C THR A 7 20.46 -1.62 15.89
N HIS A 8 20.04 -2.78 15.37
CA HIS A 8 18.64 -3.17 15.51
C HIS A 8 18.35 -3.18 17.01
N ARG A 9 17.51 -2.28 17.45
CA ARG A 9 17.01 -2.29 18.83
C ARG A 9 15.70 -3.06 18.86
N TRP A 10 15.65 -4.00 19.78
CA TRP A 10 14.45 -4.74 20.12
C TRP A 10 13.92 -4.14 21.42
N ALA A 11 12.67 -3.70 21.40
CA ALA A 11 11.99 -3.25 22.61
C ALA A 11 10.86 -4.25 22.92
N VAL A 12 10.88 -4.81 24.12
CA VAL A 12 9.75 -5.63 24.56
C VAL A 12 8.59 -4.69 24.90
N ALA A 13 7.40 -4.98 24.35
CA ALA A 13 6.19 -4.23 24.60
C ALA A 13 5.89 -4.17 26.10
N GLN A 14 5.27 -3.09 26.54
CA GLN A 14 4.90 -2.93 27.94
C GLN A 14 3.91 -4.02 28.33
N GLN A 15 4.29 -4.83 29.31
CA GLN A 15 3.48 -5.92 29.84
C GLN A 15 2.48 -5.40 30.89
N ASN A 16 1.28 -5.99 30.93
CA ASN A 16 0.28 -5.76 31.97
C ASN A 16 -0.32 -7.10 32.43
N PRO A 17 0.35 -7.80 33.40
CA PRO A 17 -0.04 -9.15 33.80
C PRO A 17 -1.48 -9.28 34.34
N GLU A 18 -2.03 -8.22 34.90
CA GLU A 18 -3.42 -8.23 35.40
C GLU A 18 -4.40 -8.23 34.23
N LEU A 19 -4.22 -7.34 33.25
CA LEU A 19 -5.02 -7.26 32.04
C LEU A 19 -4.85 -8.51 31.16
N GLU A 20 -3.64 -9.04 31.06
CA GLU A 20 -3.35 -10.27 30.31
C GLU A 20 -4.13 -11.46 30.86
N LYS A 21 -4.15 -11.60 32.21
CA LYS A 21 -4.91 -12.62 32.88
C LYS A 21 -6.43 -12.42 32.72
N GLU A 22 -6.89 -11.17 32.79
CA GLU A 22 -8.29 -10.82 32.59
C GLU A 22 -8.75 -11.17 31.17
N LEU A 23 -7.96 -10.77 30.14
CA LEU A 23 -8.24 -11.08 28.73
C LEU A 23 -8.21 -12.60 28.49
N SER A 24 -7.19 -13.30 28.99
CA SER A 24 -7.08 -14.75 28.84
C SER A 24 -8.31 -15.48 29.40
N ALA A 25 -8.72 -15.14 30.60
CA ALA A 25 -9.88 -15.76 31.23
C ALA A 25 -11.21 -15.35 30.58
N GLY A 26 -11.38 -14.05 30.27
CA GLY A 26 -12.63 -13.52 29.72
C GLY A 26 -12.91 -13.89 28.29
N LEU A 27 -11.84 -14.08 27.47
CA LEU A 27 -11.93 -14.46 26.03
C LEU A 27 -11.70 -15.96 25.80
N GLY A 28 -11.25 -16.71 26.81
CA GLY A 28 -10.92 -18.13 26.65
C GLY A 28 -9.74 -18.38 25.70
N ILE A 29 -8.71 -17.54 25.77
CA ILE A 29 -7.52 -17.61 24.92
C ILE A 29 -6.26 -17.94 25.75
N PRO A 30 -5.21 -18.53 25.12
CA PRO A 30 -3.93 -18.74 25.79
C PRO A 30 -3.32 -17.45 26.33
N GLY A 31 -2.60 -17.52 27.46
CA GLY A 31 -1.93 -16.36 28.06
C GLY A 31 -0.98 -15.63 27.11
N LEU A 32 -0.27 -16.36 26.24
CA LEU A 32 0.59 -15.75 25.22
C LEU A 32 -0.22 -14.90 24.23
N VAL A 33 -1.38 -15.37 23.78
CA VAL A 33 -2.25 -14.60 22.87
C VAL A 33 -2.76 -13.33 23.56
N ALA A 34 -3.12 -13.41 24.84
CA ALA A 34 -3.51 -12.24 25.64
C ALA A 34 -2.36 -11.22 25.76
N ARG A 35 -1.10 -11.68 25.99
CA ARG A 35 0.10 -10.81 25.99
C ARG A 35 0.28 -10.08 24.66
N ILE A 36 0.15 -10.79 23.53
CA ILE A 36 0.24 -10.20 22.20
C ILE A 36 -0.87 -9.15 22.02
N MET A 37 -2.10 -9.43 22.43
CA MET A 37 -3.21 -8.48 22.31
C MET A 37 -2.97 -7.22 23.16
N VAL A 38 -2.43 -7.35 24.37
CA VAL A 38 -2.05 -6.19 25.20
C VAL A 38 -0.95 -5.37 24.54
N ALA A 39 0.05 -6.03 23.95
CA ALA A 39 1.10 -5.37 23.18
C ALA A 39 0.54 -4.59 21.98
N HIS A 40 -0.53 -5.08 21.36
CA HIS A 40 -1.24 -4.39 20.27
C HIS A 40 -2.24 -3.32 20.78
N GLY A 41 -2.22 -2.99 22.08
CA GLY A 41 -3.00 -1.92 22.65
C GLY A 41 -4.44 -2.29 23.04
N ILE A 42 -4.80 -3.57 23.05
CA ILE A 42 -6.12 -4.03 23.49
C ILE A 42 -6.21 -3.89 25.02
N GLY A 43 -7.11 -3.01 25.48
CA GLY A 43 -7.23 -2.59 26.87
C GLY A 43 -8.42 -3.18 27.63
N SER A 44 -9.27 -3.99 27.01
CA SER A 44 -10.44 -4.57 27.65
C SER A 44 -10.93 -5.85 26.96
N ILE A 45 -11.70 -6.69 27.71
CA ILE A 45 -12.36 -7.89 27.16
C ILE A 45 -13.25 -7.52 25.97
N LYS A 46 -13.98 -6.40 26.06
CA LYS A 46 -14.87 -5.95 24.99
C LYS A 46 -14.08 -5.63 23.71
N GLU A 47 -12.99 -4.86 23.81
CA GLU A 47 -12.12 -4.57 22.67
C GLU A 47 -11.51 -5.85 22.10
N GLY A 48 -11.03 -6.75 22.97
CA GLY A 48 -10.48 -8.03 22.54
C GLY A 48 -11.50 -8.91 21.81
N GLN A 49 -12.75 -8.92 22.25
CA GLN A 49 -13.81 -9.63 21.57
C GLN A 49 -14.10 -9.05 20.17
N LEU A 50 -14.18 -7.73 20.06
CA LEU A 50 -14.36 -7.02 18.79
C LEU A 50 -13.18 -7.29 17.83
N PHE A 51 -11.96 -7.24 18.36
CA PHE A 51 -10.74 -7.49 17.59
C PHE A 51 -10.67 -8.92 17.03
N LEU A 52 -11.06 -9.93 17.81
CA LEU A 52 -11.07 -11.34 17.41
C LEU A 52 -12.22 -11.70 16.46
N THR A 53 -13.24 -10.87 16.36
CA THR A 53 -14.44 -11.10 15.53
C THR A 53 -14.76 -9.90 14.66
N PRO A 54 -13.86 -9.48 13.74
CA PRO A 54 -14.13 -8.36 12.83
C PRO A 54 -15.36 -8.66 11.98
N SER A 55 -16.22 -7.66 11.77
CA SER A 55 -17.46 -7.86 11.00
C SER A 55 -17.91 -6.55 10.34
N LEU A 56 -18.16 -6.58 9.04
CA LEU A 56 -18.71 -5.44 8.30
C LEU A 56 -20.13 -5.07 8.72
N ASP A 57 -20.90 -6.00 9.31
CA ASP A 57 -22.23 -5.66 9.82
C ASP A 57 -22.18 -4.74 11.04
N ARG A 58 -21.08 -4.72 11.75
CA ARG A 58 -20.87 -3.91 12.95
C ARG A 58 -19.88 -2.78 12.75
N ASP A 59 -18.77 -3.07 12.09
CA ASP A 59 -17.59 -2.22 12.07
C ASP A 59 -17.53 -1.32 10.80
N TRP A 60 -18.41 -1.56 9.83
CA TRP A 60 -18.54 -0.75 8.61
C TRP A 60 -19.43 0.45 8.89
N ALA A 61 -18.84 1.63 8.94
CA ALA A 61 -19.56 2.87 9.24
C ALA A 61 -20.54 3.26 8.11
N ASP A 62 -21.55 4.06 8.44
CA ASP A 62 -22.47 4.62 7.46
C ASP A 62 -21.69 5.43 6.40
N PRO A 63 -21.82 5.12 5.09
CA PRO A 63 -21.14 5.87 4.04
C PRO A 63 -21.40 7.39 4.07
N LEU A 64 -22.58 7.80 4.52
CA LEU A 64 -23.01 9.20 4.51
C LEU A 64 -22.30 10.07 5.56
N ILE A 65 -21.53 9.47 6.46
CA ILE A 65 -20.68 10.23 7.38
C ILE A 65 -19.42 10.78 6.69
N ILE A 66 -19.03 10.21 5.53
CA ILE A 66 -17.88 10.73 4.79
C ILE A 66 -18.27 12.07 4.14
N PRO A 67 -17.49 13.14 4.35
CA PRO A 67 -17.79 14.45 3.80
C PRO A 67 -18.04 14.41 2.30
N GLY A 68 -19.13 15.02 1.84
CA GLY A 68 -19.46 15.11 0.43
C GLY A 68 -20.06 13.86 -0.23
N MET A 69 -20.07 12.71 0.43
CA MET A 69 -20.54 11.44 -0.14
C MET A 69 -21.95 11.52 -0.73
N SER A 70 -22.89 12.17 -0.02
CA SER A 70 -24.26 12.34 -0.53
C SER A 70 -24.32 13.14 -1.83
N VAL A 71 -23.55 14.24 -1.92
CA VAL A 71 -23.53 15.12 -3.11
C VAL A 71 -22.87 14.42 -4.30
N VAL A 72 -21.81 13.65 -4.05
CA VAL A 72 -21.16 12.78 -5.05
C VAL A 72 -22.16 11.75 -5.58
N ALA A 73 -22.84 11.05 -4.68
CA ALA A 73 -23.84 10.05 -5.05
C ALA A 73 -25.01 10.65 -5.85
N ASP A 74 -25.48 11.87 -5.47
CA ASP A 74 -26.54 12.60 -6.20
C ASP A 74 -26.13 12.88 -7.65
N ARG A 75 -24.87 13.30 -7.89
CA ARG A 75 -24.39 13.60 -9.25
C ARG A 75 -24.25 12.33 -10.09
N VAL A 76 -23.68 11.27 -9.50
CA VAL A 76 -23.49 9.97 -10.18
C VAL A 76 -24.83 9.32 -10.48
N GLU A 77 -25.77 9.29 -9.51
CA GLU A 77 -27.12 8.78 -9.72
C GLU A 77 -27.85 9.50 -10.86
N ARG A 78 -27.75 10.84 -10.90
CA ARG A 78 -28.31 11.64 -11.99
C ARG A 78 -27.74 11.25 -13.35
N ALA A 79 -26.41 11.03 -13.44
CA ALA A 79 -25.77 10.59 -14.67
C ALA A 79 -26.31 9.23 -15.13
N ILE A 80 -26.46 8.27 -14.20
CA ILE A 80 -27.02 6.96 -14.50
C ILE A 80 -28.45 7.08 -15.05
N ARG A 81 -29.30 7.86 -14.37
CA ARG A 81 -30.70 8.05 -14.77
C ARG A 81 -30.88 8.76 -16.10
N ASN A 82 -29.96 9.68 -16.43
CA ASN A 82 -29.94 10.43 -17.68
C ASN A 82 -29.19 9.70 -18.81
N HIS A 83 -28.66 8.48 -18.57
CA HIS A 83 -27.84 7.74 -19.51
C HIS A 83 -26.59 8.52 -20.00
N GLU A 84 -26.04 9.37 -19.16
CA GLU A 84 -24.78 10.08 -19.45
C GLU A 84 -23.63 9.06 -19.56
N HIS A 85 -22.69 9.32 -20.46
CA HIS A 85 -21.46 8.51 -20.53
C HIS A 85 -20.54 8.91 -19.41
N ILE A 86 -20.21 7.97 -18.53
CA ILE A 86 -19.36 8.15 -17.36
C ILE A 86 -17.97 7.59 -17.66
N ALA A 87 -16.92 8.38 -17.46
CA ALA A 87 -15.56 7.87 -17.39
C ALA A 87 -15.18 7.67 -15.91
N VAL A 88 -14.77 6.47 -15.52
CA VAL A 88 -14.17 6.21 -14.22
C VAL A 88 -12.66 6.31 -14.37
N PHE A 89 -12.04 7.24 -13.68
CA PHE A 89 -10.62 7.57 -13.80
C PHE A 89 -9.90 7.24 -12.48
N GLY A 90 -9.06 6.19 -12.50
CA GLY A 90 -8.30 5.74 -11.33
C GLY A 90 -6.85 6.18 -11.33
N ASP A 91 -6.07 5.65 -10.38
CA ASP A 91 -4.60 5.73 -10.39
C ASP A 91 -3.99 4.42 -10.92
N PHE A 92 -2.68 4.46 -11.22
CA PHE A 92 -1.94 3.36 -11.88
C PHE A 92 -1.45 2.26 -10.91
N ASP A 93 -1.59 2.45 -9.62
CA ASP A 93 -1.28 1.41 -8.62
C ASP A 93 -2.47 0.48 -8.33
N VAL A 94 -2.28 -0.50 -7.46
CA VAL A 94 -3.32 -1.52 -7.24
C VAL A 94 -4.53 -0.95 -6.51
N ASP A 95 -4.40 0.10 -5.68
CA ASP A 95 -5.57 0.73 -5.07
C ASP A 95 -6.40 1.45 -6.13
N GLY A 96 -5.80 2.28 -6.98
CA GLY A 96 -6.49 2.92 -8.10
C GLY A 96 -7.08 1.93 -9.10
N ILE A 97 -6.37 0.84 -9.42
CA ILE A 97 -6.85 -0.22 -10.32
C ILE A 97 -8.06 -0.94 -9.71
N THR A 98 -8.02 -1.31 -8.43
CA THR A 98 -9.14 -1.99 -7.76
C THR A 98 -10.32 -1.07 -7.54
N SER A 99 -10.09 0.20 -7.20
CA SER A 99 -11.11 1.24 -7.12
C SER A 99 -11.84 1.42 -8.45
N THR A 100 -11.08 1.51 -9.54
CA THR A 100 -11.63 1.62 -10.90
C THR A 100 -12.41 0.36 -11.29
N CYS A 101 -11.89 -0.82 -10.97
CA CYS A 101 -12.54 -2.10 -11.24
C CYS A 101 -13.91 -2.17 -10.53
N LEU A 102 -13.93 -1.98 -9.21
CA LEU A 102 -15.15 -2.13 -8.43
C LEU A 102 -16.23 -1.10 -8.79
N LEU A 103 -15.85 0.18 -9.01
CA LEU A 103 -16.82 1.20 -9.40
C LEU A 103 -17.34 0.96 -10.81
N THR A 104 -16.48 0.55 -11.75
CA THR A 104 -16.89 0.19 -13.12
C THR A 104 -17.89 -0.99 -13.14
N GLU A 105 -17.61 -2.05 -12.38
CA GLU A 105 -18.53 -3.20 -12.26
C GLU A 105 -19.89 -2.79 -11.67
N ALA A 106 -19.86 -1.97 -10.62
CA ALA A 106 -21.07 -1.47 -9.98
C ALA A 106 -21.91 -0.60 -10.92
N LEU A 107 -21.28 0.37 -11.57
CA LEU A 107 -21.97 1.26 -12.51
C LEU A 107 -22.58 0.50 -13.67
N ARG A 108 -21.87 -0.49 -14.26
CA ARG A 108 -22.43 -1.40 -15.29
C ARG A 108 -23.64 -2.17 -14.76
N THR A 109 -23.55 -2.68 -13.52
CA THR A 109 -24.66 -3.41 -12.88
C THR A 109 -25.85 -2.51 -12.60
N PHE A 110 -25.63 -1.22 -12.37
CA PHE A 110 -26.68 -0.21 -12.19
C PHE A 110 -27.22 0.34 -13.52
N GLY A 111 -26.73 -0.14 -14.66
CA GLY A 111 -27.20 0.23 -16.00
C GLY A 111 -26.56 1.48 -16.58
N ALA A 112 -25.43 1.95 -16.04
CA ALA A 112 -24.70 3.07 -16.58
C ALA A 112 -23.95 2.73 -17.88
N ASN A 113 -23.80 3.72 -18.76
CA ASN A 113 -22.83 3.71 -19.83
C ASN A 113 -21.48 4.16 -19.26
N VAL A 114 -20.51 3.24 -19.09
CA VAL A 114 -19.26 3.51 -18.36
C VAL A 114 -18.03 2.96 -19.06
N THR A 115 -17.00 3.79 -19.14
CA THR A 115 -15.65 3.44 -19.63
C THR A 115 -14.62 3.72 -18.54
N PRO A 116 -13.81 2.71 -18.14
CA PRO A 116 -12.74 2.91 -17.17
C PRO A 116 -11.47 3.43 -17.84
N PHE A 117 -10.71 4.23 -17.10
CA PHE A 117 -9.42 4.78 -17.49
C PHE A 117 -8.41 4.69 -16.34
N ILE A 118 -7.18 4.34 -16.69
CA ILE A 118 -6.01 4.42 -15.80
C ILE A 118 -4.96 5.29 -16.51
N PRO A 119 -4.33 6.28 -15.85
CA PRO A 119 -3.30 7.10 -16.46
C PRO A 119 -2.01 6.33 -16.72
N HIS A 120 -1.29 6.71 -17.77
CA HIS A 120 0.03 6.17 -18.07
C HIS A 120 1.09 6.93 -17.27
N ARG A 121 1.69 6.27 -16.29
CA ARG A 121 2.60 6.86 -15.31
C ARG A 121 3.73 7.71 -15.93
N PHE A 122 4.32 7.25 -17.04
CA PHE A 122 5.51 7.86 -17.63
C PHE A 122 5.17 8.97 -18.64
N ASP A 123 4.06 8.81 -19.35
CA ASP A 123 3.67 9.73 -20.43
C ASP A 123 2.72 10.82 -19.93
N GLU A 124 1.84 10.49 -18.99
CA GLU A 124 0.78 11.36 -18.48
C GLU A 124 1.04 11.86 -17.05
N GLY A 125 1.87 11.15 -16.28
CA GLY A 125 2.20 11.51 -14.91
C GLY A 125 1.22 10.93 -13.88
N TYR A 126 1.17 11.58 -12.71
CA TYR A 126 0.29 11.20 -11.60
C TYR A 126 -1.00 12.03 -11.64
N GLY A 127 -2.13 11.37 -11.40
CA GLY A 127 -3.44 12.02 -11.26
C GLY A 127 -4.02 12.53 -12.58
N LEU A 128 -4.90 13.54 -12.46
CA LEU A 128 -5.60 14.15 -13.59
C LEU A 128 -4.70 15.14 -14.32
N SER A 129 -3.84 14.67 -15.19
CA SER A 129 -3.08 15.57 -16.07
C SER A 129 -3.89 15.95 -17.32
N ARG A 130 -3.55 17.09 -17.94
CA ARG A 130 -4.19 17.50 -19.20
C ARG A 130 -4.04 16.44 -20.28
N ALA A 131 -2.87 15.82 -20.41
CA ALA A 131 -2.62 14.76 -21.39
C ALA A 131 -3.55 13.55 -21.17
N ALA A 132 -3.74 13.12 -19.91
CA ALA A 132 -4.67 12.06 -19.56
C ALA A 132 -6.13 12.44 -19.85
N LEU A 133 -6.53 13.67 -19.52
CA LEU A 133 -7.89 14.18 -19.80
C LEU A 133 -8.18 14.32 -21.30
N ASP A 134 -7.20 14.75 -22.09
CA ASP A 134 -7.32 14.78 -23.55
C ASP A 134 -7.57 13.39 -24.11
N ARG A 135 -6.81 12.39 -23.67
CA ARG A 135 -6.98 10.98 -24.07
C ARG A 135 -8.37 10.44 -23.66
N VAL A 136 -8.84 10.76 -22.44
CA VAL A 136 -10.20 10.39 -22.01
C VAL A 136 -11.25 11.01 -22.91
N ASN A 137 -11.11 12.30 -23.25
CA ASN A 137 -12.07 13.00 -24.11
C ASN A 137 -12.03 12.47 -25.54
N GLU A 138 -10.87 12.17 -26.10
CA GLU A 138 -10.73 11.60 -27.44
C GLU A 138 -11.36 10.22 -27.55
N LEU A 139 -11.14 9.35 -26.57
CA LEU A 139 -11.56 7.95 -26.61
C LEU A 139 -13.01 7.74 -26.19
N ALA A 140 -13.53 8.52 -25.25
CA ALA A 140 -14.85 8.28 -24.65
C ALA A 140 -15.84 9.43 -24.82
N ARG A 141 -15.37 10.68 -24.91
CA ARG A 141 -16.25 11.88 -24.91
C ARG A 141 -17.31 11.81 -23.79
N PRO A 142 -16.88 11.66 -22.53
CA PRO A 142 -17.81 11.50 -21.42
C PRO A 142 -18.53 12.82 -21.12
N GLN A 143 -19.71 12.74 -20.52
CA GLN A 143 -20.38 13.87 -19.90
C GLN A 143 -19.96 14.04 -18.44
N LEU A 144 -19.46 12.96 -17.82
CA LEU A 144 -19.03 12.95 -16.43
C LEU A 144 -17.73 12.15 -16.28
N ILE A 145 -16.73 12.72 -15.61
CA ILE A 145 -15.59 11.97 -15.08
C ILE A 145 -15.80 11.78 -13.58
N VAL A 146 -15.67 10.55 -13.11
CA VAL A 146 -15.63 10.18 -11.69
C VAL A 146 -14.23 9.68 -11.38
N THR A 147 -13.49 10.41 -10.56
CA THR A 147 -12.18 9.93 -10.11
C THR A 147 -12.32 8.96 -8.95
N VAL A 148 -11.40 8.02 -8.86
CA VAL A 148 -11.25 7.12 -7.72
C VAL A 148 -9.77 7.04 -7.36
N ASP A 149 -9.45 7.14 -6.07
CA ASP A 149 -8.07 7.09 -5.57
C ASP A 149 -7.18 8.21 -6.13
N ASN A 150 -7.76 9.29 -6.55
CA ASN A 150 -7.08 10.53 -6.96
C ASN A 150 -8.07 11.68 -7.13
N GLY A 151 -7.53 12.89 -7.33
CA GLY A 151 -8.32 14.06 -7.69
C GLY A 151 -8.44 15.10 -6.59
N ILE A 152 -8.07 14.82 -5.34
CA ILE A 152 -8.11 15.80 -4.24
C ILE A 152 -7.21 17.02 -4.50
N ALA A 153 -6.24 16.92 -5.38
CA ALA A 153 -5.34 18.01 -5.77
C ALA A 153 -5.61 18.55 -7.20
N ALA A 154 -6.77 18.27 -7.81
CA ALA A 154 -7.08 18.59 -9.21
C ALA A 154 -7.71 19.98 -9.42
N LYS A 155 -7.29 20.98 -8.65
CA LYS A 155 -7.86 22.34 -8.68
C LYS A 155 -7.74 23.02 -10.05
N GLU A 156 -6.62 22.84 -10.75
CA GLU A 156 -6.38 23.45 -12.06
C GLU A 156 -7.17 22.73 -13.17
N GLU A 157 -7.41 21.44 -13.01
CA GLU A 157 -8.08 20.60 -14.00
C GLU A 157 -9.58 20.86 -14.08
N VAL A 158 -10.21 21.37 -13.01
CA VAL A 158 -11.64 21.75 -13.00
C VAL A 158 -11.96 22.72 -14.13
N SER A 159 -11.22 23.83 -14.21
CA SER A 159 -11.46 24.85 -15.25
C SER A 159 -11.22 24.30 -16.66
N TYR A 160 -10.28 23.36 -16.79
CA TYR A 160 -10.03 22.72 -18.08
C TYR A 160 -11.20 21.84 -18.51
N LEU A 161 -11.72 21.00 -17.60
CA LEU A 161 -12.89 20.16 -17.86
C LEU A 161 -14.16 20.97 -18.14
N GLU A 162 -14.37 22.05 -17.40
CA GLU A 162 -15.47 22.99 -17.68
C GLU A 162 -15.40 23.54 -19.11
N SER A 163 -14.20 23.86 -19.61
CA SER A 163 -14.00 24.33 -20.99
C SER A 163 -14.35 23.29 -22.06
N LEU A 164 -14.27 22.00 -21.70
CA LEU A 164 -14.67 20.87 -22.54
C LEU A 164 -16.15 20.47 -22.38
N GLY A 165 -16.87 21.09 -21.42
CA GLY A 165 -18.25 20.75 -21.09
C GLY A 165 -18.38 19.39 -20.40
N ILE A 166 -17.36 18.96 -19.66
CA ILE A 166 -17.30 17.69 -18.93
C ILE A 166 -17.40 17.98 -17.43
N ASP A 167 -18.37 17.39 -16.75
CA ASP A 167 -18.49 17.45 -15.30
C ASP A 167 -17.46 16.57 -14.61
N LEU A 168 -16.99 17.01 -13.43
CA LEU A 168 -16.08 16.27 -12.57
C LEU A 168 -16.76 15.89 -11.25
N VAL A 169 -16.54 14.65 -10.80
CA VAL A 169 -16.82 14.16 -9.45
C VAL A 169 -15.53 13.56 -8.91
N VAL A 170 -15.14 13.95 -7.70
CA VAL A 170 -13.92 13.46 -7.06
C VAL A 170 -14.25 12.50 -5.93
N THR A 171 -13.63 11.31 -5.94
CA THR A 171 -13.56 10.42 -4.78
C THR A 171 -12.09 10.06 -4.52
N ASP A 172 -11.60 10.40 -3.34
CA ASP A 172 -10.19 10.26 -2.99
C ASP A 172 -10.04 9.91 -1.51
N HIS A 173 -8.82 9.63 -1.07
CA HIS A 173 -8.45 9.35 0.32
C HIS A 173 -7.08 9.96 0.70
N HIS A 174 -6.45 10.68 -0.21
CA HIS A 174 -5.16 11.32 0.04
C HIS A 174 -5.31 12.58 0.91
N GLU A 175 -4.21 13.00 1.55
CA GLU A 175 -4.23 14.20 2.40
C GLU A 175 -4.55 15.45 1.57
N PRO A 176 -5.58 16.23 1.97
CA PRO A 176 -5.94 17.47 1.29
C PRO A 176 -4.82 18.52 1.38
N SER A 177 -4.66 19.32 0.34
CA SER A 177 -3.71 20.43 0.27
C SER A 177 -4.43 21.73 -0.10
N ASP A 178 -3.69 22.79 -0.43
CA ASP A 178 -4.24 24.03 -1.00
C ASP A 178 -4.76 23.87 -2.45
N GLN A 179 -4.58 22.70 -3.04
CA GLN A 179 -4.99 22.34 -4.40
C GLN A 179 -6.35 21.62 -4.47
N VAL A 180 -7.10 21.59 -3.37
CA VAL A 180 -8.44 20.95 -3.34
C VAL A 180 -9.36 21.62 -4.35
N PRO A 181 -10.00 20.86 -5.28
CA PRO A 181 -10.95 21.39 -6.26
C PRO A 181 -12.15 22.06 -5.59
N GLN A 182 -12.62 23.15 -6.18
CA GLN A 182 -13.79 23.89 -5.69
C GLN A 182 -14.91 23.86 -6.73
N GLY A 183 -16.16 23.88 -6.26
CA GLY A 183 -17.32 23.94 -7.15
C GLY A 183 -17.73 22.60 -7.78
N VAL A 184 -17.06 21.51 -7.48
CA VAL A 184 -17.38 20.16 -7.94
C VAL A 184 -17.78 19.26 -6.77
N PRO A 185 -18.67 18.26 -6.99
CA PRO A 185 -18.92 17.21 -6.01
C PRO A 185 -17.63 16.47 -5.66
N LEU A 186 -17.29 16.42 -4.36
CA LEU A 186 -16.05 15.82 -3.88
C LEU A 186 -16.32 15.09 -2.57
N THR A 187 -15.75 13.88 -2.42
CA THR A 187 -15.76 13.11 -1.18
C THR A 187 -14.38 12.59 -0.88
N ASP A 188 -13.96 12.80 0.35
CA ASP A 188 -12.70 12.30 0.88
C ASP A 188 -12.83 12.24 2.42
N PRO A 189 -12.54 11.08 3.05
CA PRO A 189 -12.64 10.96 4.51
C PRO A 189 -11.65 11.84 5.28
N LYS A 190 -10.58 12.33 4.64
CA LYS A 190 -9.58 13.21 5.27
C LYS A 190 -9.91 14.71 5.18
N LEU A 191 -11.07 15.08 4.66
CA LEU A 191 -11.58 16.45 4.76
C LEU A 191 -12.00 16.82 6.19
N GLU A 192 -12.13 15.83 7.06
CA GLU A 192 -12.32 16.01 8.51
C GLU A 192 -11.15 15.39 9.27
N ASP A 193 -10.79 16.01 10.41
CA ASP A 193 -9.64 15.60 11.21
C ASP A 193 -9.84 14.26 11.89
N GLU A 194 -11.10 13.87 12.19
CA GLU A 194 -11.44 12.63 12.88
C GLU A 194 -12.62 11.93 12.20
N GLY A 195 -12.66 10.62 12.26
CA GLY A 195 -13.76 9.81 11.76
C GLY A 195 -13.40 8.33 11.61
N PRO A 196 -14.37 7.41 11.72
CA PRO A 196 -14.10 5.98 11.64
C PRO A 196 -13.58 5.57 10.25
N SER A 197 -13.98 6.28 9.19
CA SER A 197 -13.60 5.98 7.80
C SER A 197 -12.34 6.73 7.32
N ARG A 198 -11.68 7.51 8.20
CA ARG A 198 -10.52 8.35 7.83
C ARG A 198 -9.38 7.57 7.17
N GLU A 199 -9.17 6.34 7.60
CA GLU A 199 -8.08 5.48 7.13
C GLU A 199 -8.52 4.50 6.03
N LEU A 200 -9.63 4.77 5.33
CA LEU A 200 -9.99 3.97 4.15
C LEU A 200 -9.01 4.23 3.00
N ALA A 201 -8.68 3.19 2.25
CA ALA A 201 -8.07 3.30 0.93
C ALA A 201 -9.06 3.85 -0.10
N GLY A 202 -8.57 4.27 -1.27
CA GLY A 202 -9.43 4.68 -2.39
C GLY A 202 -10.48 3.63 -2.74
N ALA A 203 -10.11 2.34 -2.74
CA ALA A 203 -11.05 1.24 -2.96
C ALA A 203 -12.13 1.13 -1.87
N GLY A 204 -11.80 1.47 -0.63
CA GLY A 204 -12.77 1.55 0.46
C GLY A 204 -13.77 2.70 0.26
N VAL A 205 -13.30 3.88 -0.13
CA VAL A 205 -14.15 5.04 -0.44
C VAL A 205 -15.06 4.76 -1.64
N ALA A 206 -14.51 4.17 -2.71
CA ALA A 206 -15.30 3.77 -3.87
C ALA A 206 -16.36 2.72 -3.50
N LEU A 207 -16.06 1.76 -2.60
CA LEU A 207 -17.02 0.77 -2.11
C LEU A 207 -18.16 1.43 -1.32
N LYS A 208 -17.87 2.48 -0.52
CA LYS A 208 -18.89 3.29 0.17
C LYS A 208 -19.83 3.97 -0.82
N LEU A 209 -19.29 4.56 -1.89
CA LEU A 209 -20.11 5.14 -2.97
C LEU A 209 -21.00 4.09 -3.63
N VAL A 210 -20.47 2.90 -3.92
CA VAL A 210 -21.25 1.78 -4.46
C VAL A 210 -22.39 1.37 -3.53
N GLN A 211 -22.16 1.36 -2.21
CA GLN A 211 -23.22 1.08 -1.24
C GLN A 211 -24.36 2.11 -1.34
N VAL A 212 -24.04 3.40 -1.30
CA VAL A 212 -25.05 4.47 -1.39
C VAL A 212 -25.84 4.40 -2.71
N LEU A 213 -25.14 4.22 -3.83
CA LEU A 213 -25.79 4.07 -5.14
C LEU A 213 -26.67 2.83 -5.20
N GLY A 214 -26.20 1.71 -4.64
CA GLY A 214 -26.98 0.47 -4.59
C GLY A 214 -28.28 0.61 -3.80
N GLU A 215 -28.25 1.28 -2.65
CA GLU A 215 -29.45 1.58 -1.86
C GLU A 215 -30.46 2.42 -2.64
N ARG A 216 -30.00 3.46 -3.35
CA ARG A 216 -30.84 4.37 -4.15
C ARG A 216 -31.38 3.74 -5.43
N LEU A 217 -30.64 2.78 -6.00
CA LEU A 217 -30.98 2.14 -7.28
C LEU A 217 -31.57 0.73 -7.12
N GLY A 218 -31.98 0.35 -5.89
CA GLY A 218 -32.71 -0.89 -5.63
C GLY A 218 -31.82 -2.15 -5.58
N LYS A 219 -30.52 -2.01 -5.34
CA LYS A 219 -29.55 -3.09 -5.18
C LYS A 219 -28.72 -2.94 -3.90
N PRO A 220 -29.34 -2.85 -2.70
CA PRO A 220 -28.67 -2.41 -1.47
C PRO A 220 -27.55 -3.33 -1.00
N SER A 221 -27.54 -4.61 -1.39
CA SER A 221 -26.51 -5.56 -0.96
C SER A 221 -25.43 -5.79 -2.01
N TYR A 222 -25.46 -5.10 -3.17
CA TYR A 222 -24.53 -5.38 -4.26
C TYR A 222 -23.07 -5.12 -3.89
N TRP A 223 -22.80 -4.07 -3.10
CA TRP A 223 -21.44 -3.73 -2.65
C TRP A 223 -20.72 -4.90 -1.95
N ARG A 224 -21.49 -5.79 -1.28
CA ARG A 224 -20.92 -6.97 -0.62
C ARG A 224 -20.25 -7.95 -1.59
N SER A 225 -20.67 -7.98 -2.85
CA SER A 225 -20.02 -8.82 -3.88
C SER A 225 -18.68 -8.26 -4.36
N LEU A 226 -18.32 -7.07 -3.92
CA LEU A 226 -17.08 -6.35 -4.31
C LEU A 226 -16.07 -6.22 -3.16
N ILE A 227 -16.38 -6.77 -1.98
CA ILE A 227 -15.53 -6.68 -0.78
C ILE A 227 -14.13 -7.23 -1.05
N GLU A 228 -14.00 -8.36 -1.76
CA GLU A 228 -12.70 -8.95 -2.08
C GLU A 228 -11.82 -8.03 -2.94
N VAL A 229 -12.44 -7.20 -3.80
CA VAL A 229 -11.72 -6.24 -4.65
C VAL A 229 -11.24 -5.06 -3.81
N ALA A 230 -12.12 -4.52 -2.95
CA ALA A 230 -11.76 -3.42 -2.06
C ALA A 230 -10.70 -3.83 -1.02
N ALA A 231 -10.78 -5.06 -0.50
CA ALA A 231 -9.77 -5.59 0.40
C ALA A 231 -8.39 -5.69 -0.26
N LEU A 232 -8.32 -6.05 -1.55
CA LEU A 232 -7.05 -6.11 -2.29
C LEU A 232 -6.41 -4.71 -2.41
N GLY A 233 -7.19 -3.67 -2.71
CA GLY A 233 -6.73 -2.28 -2.73
C GLY A 233 -6.24 -1.84 -1.34
N THR A 234 -7.05 -2.05 -0.29
CA THR A 234 -6.71 -1.70 1.10
C THR A 234 -5.39 -2.33 1.57
N VAL A 235 -5.15 -3.62 1.23
CA VAL A 235 -3.90 -4.33 1.55
C VAL A 235 -2.74 -3.76 0.72
N SER A 236 -2.97 -3.45 -0.55
CA SER A 236 -1.95 -2.92 -1.45
C SER A 236 -1.43 -1.56 -1.03
N ASP A 237 -2.32 -0.69 -0.58
CA ASP A 237 -1.99 0.68 -0.13
C ASP A 237 -1.49 0.70 1.32
N MET A 238 -1.34 -0.48 1.94
CA MET A 238 -0.81 -0.64 3.30
C MET A 238 -1.58 0.20 4.35
N MET A 239 -2.90 0.36 4.18
CA MET A 239 -3.71 1.14 5.10
C MET A 239 -3.75 0.53 6.50
N PRO A 240 -3.77 1.37 7.56
CA PRO A 240 -3.89 0.88 8.92
C PRO A 240 -5.13 0.00 9.10
N LEU A 241 -4.96 -1.15 9.77
CA LEU A 241 -6.04 -2.08 10.08
C LEU A 241 -6.88 -1.57 11.27
N THR A 242 -7.46 -0.37 11.11
CA THR A 242 -8.51 0.15 11.99
C THR A 242 -9.68 -0.85 12.05
N PRO A 243 -10.62 -0.76 12.99
CA PRO A 243 -11.75 -1.69 13.03
C PRO A 243 -12.46 -1.85 11.69
N GLU A 244 -12.67 -0.76 10.93
CA GLU A 244 -13.33 -0.77 9.63
C GLU A 244 -12.49 -1.49 8.56
N ASN A 245 -11.23 -1.10 8.37
CA ASN A 245 -10.31 -1.74 7.43
C ASN A 245 -10.05 -3.20 7.79
N ARG A 246 -9.94 -3.52 9.07
CA ARG A 246 -9.77 -4.89 9.56
C ARG A 246 -10.95 -5.76 9.16
N ALA A 247 -12.19 -5.28 9.35
CA ALA A 247 -13.39 -5.99 8.95
C ALA A 247 -13.45 -6.18 7.42
N LEU A 248 -13.15 -5.12 6.66
CA LEU A 248 -13.09 -5.16 5.19
C LEU A 248 -12.08 -6.20 4.68
N VAL A 249 -10.86 -6.17 5.21
CA VAL A 249 -9.79 -7.10 4.79
C VAL A 249 -10.11 -8.53 5.23
N ALA A 250 -10.62 -8.74 6.45
CA ALA A 250 -10.96 -10.07 6.96
C ALA A 250 -12.05 -10.73 6.10
N GLU A 251 -13.18 -10.05 5.86
CA GLU A 251 -14.27 -10.59 5.05
C GLU A 251 -13.87 -10.69 3.56
N GLY A 252 -13.08 -9.73 3.05
CA GLY A 252 -12.59 -9.77 1.67
C GLY A 252 -11.68 -10.96 1.40
N ILE A 253 -10.78 -11.29 2.33
CA ILE A 253 -9.95 -12.51 2.25
C ILE A 253 -10.82 -13.76 2.30
N GLN A 254 -11.84 -13.81 3.15
CA GLN A 254 -12.76 -14.95 3.18
C GLN A 254 -13.51 -15.12 1.85
N GLN A 255 -13.96 -14.03 1.23
CA GLN A 255 -14.55 -14.10 -0.12
C GLN A 255 -13.53 -14.56 -1.16
N MET A 256 -12.32 -14.03 -1.12
CA MET A 256 -11.26 -14.39 -2.06
C MET A 256 -10.89 -15.88 -1.98
N ARG A 257 -10.97 -16.50 -0.80
CA ARG A 257 -10.72 -17.94 -0.62
C ARG A 257 -11.69 -18.84 -1.39
N VAL A 258 -12.86 -18.33 -1.71
CA VAL A 258 -13.91 -19.04 -2.48
C VAL A 258 -14.31 -18.32 -3.76
N THR A 259 -13.48 -17.39 -4.21
CA THR A 259 -13.78 -16.55 -5.37
C THR A 259 -13.97 -17.35 -6.65
N ALA A 260 -14.90 -16.88 -7.49
CA ALA A 260 -15.09 -17.35 -8.86
C ALA A 260 -14.53 -16.38 -9.91
N ARG A 261 -13.83 -15.31 -9.50
CA ARG A 261 -13.24 -14.32 -10.44
C ARG A 261 -12.11 -14.96 -11.24
N PRO A 262 -12.25 -15.07 -12.58
CA PRO A 262 -11.23 -15.70 -13.42
C PRO A 262 -9.85 -15.04 -13.28
N GLY A 263 -9.81 -13.71 -13.12
CA GLY A 263 -8.56 -12.96 -12.95
C GLY A 263 -7.77 -13.37 -11.71
N TYR A 264 -8.44 -13.52 -10.55
CA TYR A 264 -7.77 -13.96 -9.32
C TYR A 264 -7.27 -15.39 -9.41
N ILE A 265 -8.10 -16.28 -9.98
CA ILE A 265 -7.75 -17.70 -10.15
C ILE A 265 -6.53 -17.85 -11.06
N ALA A 266 -6.53 -17.16 -12.21
CA ALA A 266 -5.42 -17.20 -13.16
C ALA A 266 -4.12 -16.63 -12.57
N LEU A 267 -4.21 -15.49 -11.88
CA LEU A 267 -3.05 -14.83 -11.27
C LEU A 267 -2.46 -15.67 -10.12
N ALA A 268 -3.31 -16.25 -9.27
CA ALA A 268 -2.90 -17.11 -8.17
C ALA A 268 -2.20 -18.39 -8.68
N ALA A 269 -2.73 -19.00 -9.75
CA ALA A 269 -2.10 -20.17 -10.37
C ALA A 269 -0.67 -19.88 -10.84
N LEU A 270 -0.44 -18.74 -11.51
CA LEU A 270 0.90 -18.32 -11.95
C LEU A 270 1.81 -17.92 -10.76
N ALA A 271 1.24 -17.30 -9.73
CA ALA A 271 1.94 -16.96 -8.51
C ALA A 271 2.27 -18.18 -7.64
N LYS A 272 1.71 -19.35 -7.95
CA LYS A 272 1.74 -20.55 -7.11
C LYS A 272 1.20 -20.30 -5.70
N ALA A 273 0.20 -19.42 -5.60
CA ALA A 273 -0.50 -19.09 -4.38
C ALA A 273 -1.79 -19.92 -4.27
N ASP A 274 -2.03 -20.48 -3.10
CA ASP A 274 -3.28 -21.18 -2.81
C ASP A 274 -4.31 -20.19 -2.28
N LEU A 275 -5.31 -19.85 -3.10
CA LEU A 275 -6.37 -18.94 -2.69
C LEU A 275 -7.17 -19.46 -1.50
N SER A 276 -7.31 -20.77 -1.33
CA SER A 276 -8.09 -21.35 -0.22
C SER A 276 -7.50 -21.04 1.16
N THR A 277 -6.22 -20.71 1.22
CA THR A 277 -5.47 -20.39 2.44
C THR A 277 -4.84 -19.00 2.42
N ILE A 278 -5.18 -18.18 1.42
CA ILE A 278 -4.57 -16.85 1.25
C ILE A 278 -4.76 -15.97 2.50
N THR A 279 -3.74 -15.18 2.81
CA THR A 279 -3.72 -14.19 3.89
C THR A 279 -3.40 -12.81 3.32
N ALA A 280 -3.52 -11.73 4.12
CA ALA A 280 -3.13 -10.39 3.70
C ALA A 280 -1.65 -10.34 3.28
N ASP A 281 -0.76 -10.98 4.05
CA ASP A 281 0.66 -11.11 3.72
C ASP A 281 0.85 -11.90 2.40
N GLY A 282 0.12 -13.01 2.24
CA GLY A 282 0.10 -13.77 0.99
C GLY A 282 -0.29 -12.93 -0.22
N LEU A 283 -1.28 -12.03 -0.11
CA LEU A 283 -1.65 -11.07 -1.16
C LEU A 283 -0.52 -10.10 -1.46
N SER A 284 0.10 -9.52 -0.42
CA SER A 284 1.18 -8.53 -0.53
C SER A 284 2.40 -9.06 -1.28
N PHE A 285 2.71 -10.35 -1.15
CA PHE A 285 3.89 -10.95 -1.76
C PHE A 285 3.60 -11.81 -3.01
N SER A 286 2.34 -12.12 -3.32
CA SER A 286 1.98 -12.92 -4.50
C SER A 286 1.22 -12.12 -5.57
N LEU A 287 -0.01 -11.71 -5.33
CA LEU A 287 -0.87 -11.10 -6.34
C LEU A 287 -0.53 -9.63 -6.59
N ILE A 288 -0.43 -8.84 -5.51
CA ILE A 288 -0.22 -7.39 -5.56
C ILE A 288 1.04 -6.99 -6.37
N PRO A 289 2.23 -7.64 -6.21
CA PRO A 289 3.41 -7.26 -6.98
C PRO A 289 3.26 -7.46 -8.50
N ARG A 290 2.42 -8.42 -8.92
CA ARG A 290 2.14 -8.70 -10.34
C ARG A 290 1.25 -7.62 -10.94
N LEU A 291 0.19 -7.24 -10.24
CA LEU A 291 -0.70 -6.15 -10.65
C LEU A 291 0.05 -4.81 -10.70
N ASN A 292 0.83 -4.49 -9.66
CA ASN A 292 1.66 -3.28 -9.59
C ASN A 292 2.75 -3.23 -10.68
N ALA A 293 3.17 -4.38 -11.22
CA ALA A 293 4.20 -4.42 -12.25
C ALA A 293 3.73 -3.73 -13.55
N ALA A 294 2.45 -3.81 -13.90
CA ALA A 294 1.90 -3.13 -15.06
C ALA A 294 2.12 -1.61 -14.99
N GLY A 295 1.71 -0.95 -13.90
CA GLY A 295 1.89 0.50 -13.70
C GLY A 295 3.36 0.95 -13.57
N ARG A 296 4.28 0.01 -13.34
CA ARG A 296 5.73 0.30 -13.25
C ARG A 296 6.50 0.09 -14.54
N MET A 297 6.02 -0.77 -15.44
CA MET A 297 6.80 -1.27 -16.59
C MET A 297 6.05 -1.19 -17.91
N ALA A 298 4.71 -1.10 -17.89
CA ALA A 298 3.86 -1.21 -19.07
C ALA A 298 2.57 -0.38 -18.89
N ASP A 299 1.51 -0.74 -19.63
CA ASP A 299 0.18 -0.15 -19.49
C ASP A 299 -0.55 -0.74 -18.27
N PRO A 300 -0.89 0.07 -17.24
CA PRO A 300 -1.62 -0.37 -16.06
C PRO A 300 -3.03 -0.90 -16.40
N LYS A 301 -3.58 -0.55 -17.56
CA LYS A 301 -4.85 -1.06 -18.04
C LYS A 301 -4.88 -2.59 -18.12
N LEU A 302 -3.74 -3.23 -18.36
CA LEU A 302 -3.63 -4.71 -18.39
C LEU A 302 -4.06 -5.34 -17.05
N ALA A 303 -3.68 -4.76 -15.93
CA ALA A 303 -4.10 -5.23 -14.61
C ALA A 303 -5.59 -4.99 -14.36
N LEU A 304 -6.12 -3.86 -14.81
CA LEU A 304 -7.56 -3.58 -14.75
C LEU A 304 -8.37 -4.56 -15.61
N ASP A 305 -7.94 -4.81 -16.84
CA ASP A 305 -8.61 -5.74 -17.75
C ASP A 305 -8.62 -7.17 -17.17
N LEU A 306 -7.53 -7.60 -16.53
CA LEU A 306 -7.49 -8.89 -15.81
C LEU A 306 -8.54 -8.95 -14.69
N LEU A 307 -8.65 -7.91 -13.86
CA LEU A 307 -9.63 -7.89 -12.77
C LEU A 307 -11.09 -7.85 -13.28
N LEU A 308 -11.32 -7.21 -14.42
CA LEU A 308 -12.61 -7.13 -15.08
C LEU A 308 -12.96 -8.35 -15.95
N ALA A 309 -11.98 -9.21 -16.27
CA ALA A 309 -12.17 -10.38 -17.14
C ALA A 309 -13.24 -11.34 -16.60
N ARG A 310 -14.12 -11.80 -17.48
CA ARG A 310 -15.18 -12.77 -17.17
C ARG A 310 -14.93 -14.13 -17.81
N ASP A 311 -14.16 -14.17 -18.88
CA ASP A 311 -13.74 -15.39 -19.55
C ASP A 311 -12.44 -15.93 -18.95
N PRO A 312 -12.39 -17.21 -18.49
CA PRO A 312 -11.16 -17.82 -17.96
C PRO A 312 -9.99 -17.89 -18.96
N ILE A 313 -10.27 -17.98 -20.27
CA ILE A 313 -9.22 -18.02 -21.30
C ILE A 313 -8.59 -16.65 -21.44
N GLU A 314 -9.39 -15.59 -21.52
CA GLU A 314 -8.94 -14.21 -21.54
C GLU A 314 -8.13 -13.89 -20.26
N ALA A 315 -8.66 -14.22 -19.08
CA ALA A 315 -7.98 -14.02 -17.82
C ALA A 315 -6.63 -14.73 -17.75
N SER A 316 -6.54 -15.95 -18.28
CA SER A 316 -5.28 -16.71 -18.31
C SER A 316 -4.23 -16.04 -19.22
N ALA A 317 -4.64 -15.48 -20.35
CA ALA A 317 -3.75 -14.77 -21.25
C ALA A 317 -3.22 -13.47 -20.62
N LEU A 318 -4.12 -12.65 -20.04
CA LEU A 318 -3.76 -11.41 -19.34
C LEU A 318 -2.86 -11.66 -18.13
N ALA A 319 -3.16 -12.69 -17.35
CA ALA A 319 -2.33 -13.07 -16.21
C ALA A 319 -0.91 -13.52 -16.63
N ALA A 320 -0.78 -14.25 -17.76
CA ALA A 320 0.52 -14.66 -18.31
C ALA A 320 1.35 -13.44 -18.75
N GLU A 321 0.73 -12.45 -19.36
CA GLU A 321 1.38 -11.21 -19.75
C GLU A 321 1.86 -10.41 -18.51
N LEU A 322 1.03 -10.30 -17.48
CA LEU A 322 1.41 -9.66 -16.21
C LEU A 322 2.56 -10.39 -15.50
N GLU A 323 2.59 -11.73 -15.51
CA GLU A 323 3.72 -12.48 -14.93
C GLU A 323 5.01 -12.21 -15.68
N GLU A 324 4.96 -12.12 -17.02
CA GLU A 324 6.14 -11.78 -17.83
C GLU A 324 6.65 -10.37 -17.51
N ILE A 325 5.75 -9.37 -17.43
CA ILE A 325 6.09 -7.99 -17.03
C ILE A 325 6.69 -7.97 -15.62
N ASN A 326 6.11 -8.71 -14.68
CA ASN A 326 6.63 -8.81 -13.32
C ASN A 326 8.00 -9.51 -13.27
N ARG A 327 8.26 -10.50 -14.12
CA ARG A 327 9.57 -11.14 -14.28
C ARG A 327 10.61 -10.12 -14.76
N GLN A 328 10.30 -9.35 -15.81
CA GLN A 328 11.16 -8.29 -16.34
C GLN A 328 11.43 -7.22 -15.29
N ARG A 329 10.39 -6.78 -14.56
CA ARG A 329 10.56 -5.84 -13.44
C ARG A 329 11.57 -6.36 -12.41
N ARG A 330 11.48 -7.65 -12.01
CA ARG A 330 12.41 -8.24 -11.04
C ARG A 330 13.85 -8.29 -11.55
N GLU A 331 14.04 -8.54 -12.84
CA GLU A 331 15.37 -8.57 -13.46
C GLU A 331 16.00 -7.17 -13.48
N ILE A 332 15.25 -6.16 -13.95
CA ILE A 332 15.68 -4.77 -13.96
C ILE A 332 15.94 -4.26 -12.53
N GLU A 333 15.07 -4.61 -11.57
CA GLU A 333 15.24 -4.26 -10.16
C GLU A 333 16.52 -4.89 -9.58
N ALA A 334 16.81 -6.14 -9.90
CA ALA A 334 18.03 -6.82 -9.44
C ALA A 334 19.29 -6.22 -10.05
N GLU A 335 19.27 -5.85 -11.32
CA GLU A 335 20.38 -5.18 -12.01
C GLU A 335 20.63 -3.80 -11.41
N LEU A 336 19.59 -2.96 -11.29
CA LEU A 336 19.68 -1.63 -10.69
C LEU A 336 20.15 -1.70 -9.23
N THR A 337 19.69 -2.71 -8.47
CA THR A 337 20.15 -2.93 -7.09
C THR A 337 21.65 -3.19 -7.03
N ARG A 338 22.20 -4.05 -7.93
CA ARG A 338 23.65 -4.33 -7.98
C ARG A 338 24.45 -3.07 -8.32
N ASP A 339 24.02 -2.32 -9.34
CA ASP A 339 24.72 -1.10 -9.76
C ASP A 339 24.66 -0.01 -8.68
N ALA A 340 23.49 0.22 -8.09
CA ALA A 340 23.33 1.20 -7.00
C ALA A 340 24.17 0.83 -5.79
N MET A 341 24.20 -0.45 -5.38
CA MET A 341 25.04 -0.91 -4.28
C MET A 341 26.53 -0.72 -4.55
N ALA A 342 27.01 -1.05 -5.75
CA ALA A 342 28.41 -0.83 -6.13
C ALA A 342 28.80 0.66 -6.01
N LYS A 343 27.96 1.57 -6.51
CA LYS A 343 28.19 3.02 -6.39
C LYS A 343 28.16 3.49 -4.94
N VAL A 344 27.27 2.95 -4.11
CA VAL A 344 27.24 3.26 -2.67
C VAL A 344 28.50 2.76 -1.97
N GLU A 345 28.94 1.53 -2.24
CA GLU A 345 30.15 0.96 -1.64
C GLU A 345 31.43 1.73 -2.03
N GLU A 346 31.44 2.34 -3.22
CA GLU A 346 32.57 3.18 -3.69
C GLU A 346 32.56 4.59 -3.06
N ALA A 347 31.40 5.22 -2.92
CA ALA A 347 31.29 6.66 -2.64
C ALA A 347 30.69 7.01 -1.27
N TYR A 348 30.03 6.07 -0.57
CA TYR A 348 29.37 6.36 0.69
C TYR A 348 30.35 6.40 1.86
N ASP A 349 30.45 7.54 2.49
CA ASP A 349 31.38 7.86 3.58
C ASP A 349 30.82 7.61 5.00
N GLY A 350 29.62 7.04 5.11
CA GLY A 350 28.93 6.87 6.40
C GLY A 350 28.09 8.07 6.83
N GLY A 351 27.77 8.98 5.91
CA GLY A 351 26.89 10.13 6.15
C GLY A 351 25.45 9.74 6.45
N ARG A 352 24.60 10.74 6.71
CA ARG A 352 23.20 10.58 7.12
C ARG A 352 22.22 10.40 5.95
N ALA A 353 22.71 10.37 4.71
CA ALA A 353 21.91 10.11 3.51
C ALA A 353 22.72 9.37 2.45
N ILE A 354 22.04 8.53 1.69
CA ILE A 354 22.54 7.97 0.44
C ILE A 354 21.87 8.71 -0.72
N VAL A 355 22.68 9.34 -1.58
CA VAL A 355 22.21 10.00 -2.80
C VAL A 355 23.07 9.49 -3.95
N VAL A 356 22.49 8.64 -4.80
CA VAL A 356 23.19 8.03 -5.93
C VAL A 356 22.37 8.19 -7.21
N GLY A 357 23.08 8.30 -8.33
CA GLY A 357 22.43 8.41 -9.64
C GLY A 357 23.15 7.58 -10.71
N GLY A 358 22.41 7.22 -11.73
CA GLY A 358 22.92 6.49 -12.89
C GLY A 358 22.14 6.79 -14.15
N GLU A 359 22.84 6.73 -15.30
CA GLU A 359 22.21 6.77 -16.61
C GLU A 359 21.53 5.43 -16.91
N GLY A 360 20.40 5.47 -17.61
CA GLY A 360 19.66 4.26 -17.99
C GLY A 360 18.93 3.54 -16.83
N TRP A 361 18.91 4.13 -15.64
CA TRP A 361 18.15 3.54 -14.53
C TRP A 361 16.65 3.69 -14.74
N HIS A 362 15.94 2.57 -14.67
CA HIS A 362 14.51 2.54 -14.94
C HIS A 362 13.70 3.23 -13.84
N GLU A 363 12.85 4.20 -14.20
CA GLU A 363 12.09 5.03 -13.24
C GLU A 363 11.12 4.22 -12.37
N GLY A 364 10.50 3.19 -12.92
CA GLY A 364 9.49 2.38 -12.23
C GLY A 364 9.98 1.56 -11.03
N VAL A 365 11.30 1.28 -10.96
CA VAL A 365 11.87 0.43 -9.89
C VAL A 365 12.77 1.16 -8.89
N LYS A 366 13.12 2.44 -9.14
CA LYS A 366 14.00 3.23 -8.24
C LYS A 366 13.51 3.25 -6.80
N GLY A 367 12.21 3.45 -6.58
CA GLY A 367 11.64 3.49 -5.23
C GLY A 367 11.79 2.17 -4.47
N ILE A 368 11.74 1.03 -5.17
CA ILE A 368 11.96 -0.29 -4.56
C ILE A 368 13.42 -0.43 -4.14
N VAL A 369 14.34 -0.04 -5.02
CA VAL A 369 15.78 -0.10 -4.72
C VAL A 369 16.17 0.90 -3.64
N ALA A 370 15.54 2.09 -3.59
CA ALA A 370 15.71 3.03 -2.49
C ALA A 370 15.35 2.39 -1.15
N SER A 371 14.21 1.70 -1.05
CA SER A 371 13.83 0.97 0.16
C SER A 371 14.88 -0.09 0.56
N ARG A 372 15.44 -0.83 -0.42
CA ARG A 372 16.49 -1.81 -0.13
C ARG A 372 17.77 -1.18 0.43
N LEU A 373 18.19 -0.02 -0.10
CA LEU A 373 19.34 0.71 0.43
C LEU A 373 19.04 1.25 1.82
N THR A 374 17.86 1.84 2.03
CA THR A 374 17.43 2.32 3.35
C THR A 374 17.46 1.20 4.39
N ASN A 375 16.90 0.03 4.06
CA ASN A 375 16.90 -1.14 4.96
C ASN A 375 18.31 -1.67 5.24
N ARG A 376 19.23 -1.59 4.26
CA ARG A 376 20.61 -2.08 4.44
C ARG A 376 21.50 -1.13 5.23
N TYR A 377 21.35 0.18 5.00
CA TYR A 377 22.25 1.19 5.55
C TYR A 377 21.65 2.00 6.70
N HIS A 378 20.35 1.84 6.98
CA HIS A 378 19.58 2.54 8.03
C HIS A 378 19.73 4.07 7.96
N VAL A 379 19.75 4.60 6.75
CA VAL A 379 19.69 6.04 6.44
C VAL A 379 18.75 6.26 5.27
N PRO A 380 18.15 7.46 5.13
CA PRO A 380 17.36 7.80 3.95
C PRO A 380 18.19 7.62 2.67
N ALA A 381 17.56 7.03 1.65
CA ALA A 381 18.20 6.77 0.36
C ALA A 381 17.39 7.37 -0.78
N LEU A 382 18.06 8.13 -1.66
CA LEU A 382 17.49 8.70 -2.88
C LEU A 382 18.27 8.20 -4.10
N LEU A 383 17.53 7.60 -5.05
CA LEU A 383 18.07 7.10 -6.30
C LEU A 383 17.59 7.95 -7.46
N PHE A 384 18.51 8.35 -8.33
CA PHE A 384 18.23 9.22 -9.47
C PHE A 384 18.51 8.52 -10.80
N SER A 385 17.54 8.52 -11.72
CA SER A 385 17.80 8.29 -13.14
C SER A 385 18.25 9.60 -13.78
N ILE A 386 19.31 9.55 -14.57
CA ILE A 386 19.88 10.71 -15.24
C ILE A 386 19.65 10.57 -16.74
N GLU A 387 18.98 11.56 -17.33
CA GLU A 387 18.70 11.63 -18.75
C GLU A 387 18.72 13.11 -19.19
N ASP A 388 19.41 13.42 -20.30
CA ASP A 388 19.51 14.77 -20.88
C ASP A 388 19.87 15.88 -19.88
N GLY A 389 20.75 15.58 -18.90
CA GLY A 389 21.19 16.53 -17.90
C GLY A 389 20.18 16.76 -16.76
N ILE A 390 19.06 16.07 -16.76
CA ILE A 390 18.04 16.09 -15.71
C ILE A 390 18.12 14.79 -14.91
N ALA A 391 18.07 14.90 -13.59
CA ALA A 391 18.02 13.78 -12.67
C ALA A 391 16.65 13.71 -11.99
N ARG A 392 15.93 12.58 -12.18
CA ARG A 392 14.66 12.31 -11.53
C ARG A 392 14.87 11.28 -10.45
N GLY A 393 14.60 11.64 -9.20
CA GLY A 393 14.87 10.84 -8.02
C GLY A 393 13.62 10.29 -7.34
N SER A 394 13.80 9.13 -6.71
CA SER A 394 12.85 8.57 -5.75
C SER A 394 13.57 8.28 -4.45
N GLY A 395 13.06 8.80 -3.33
CA GLY A 395 13.63 8.65 -2.00
C GLY A 395 12.74 7.85 -1.06
N ARG A 396 13.39 7.21 -0.09
CA ARG A 396 12.75 6.51 1.03
C ARG A 396 13.41 6.92 2.33
N SER A 397 12.60 7.06 3.37
CA SER A 397 13.03 7.43 4.71
C SER A 397 13.29 6.21 5.60
N VAL A 398 13.79 6.45 6.79
CA VAL A 398 14.02 5.45 7.85
C VAL A 398 13.52 5.99 9.20
N GLY A 399 13.04 5.10 10.06
CA GLY A 399 12.62 5.43 11.41
C GLY A 399 11.57 6.56 11.45
N LYS A 400 11.85 7.59 12.25
CA LYS A 400 10.99 8.77 12.40
C LYS A 400 11.42 9.98 11.56
N VAL A 401 12.41 9.81 10.68
CA VAL A 401 12.95 10.90 9.86
C VAL A 401 11.88 11.38 8.88
N ASN A 402 11.48 12.64 8.93
CA ASN A 402 10.66 13.27 7.92
C ASN A 402 11.54 13.68 6.73
N LEU A 403 11.59 12.80 5.71
CA LEU A 403 12.40 13.02 4.52
C LEU A 403 11.88 14.18 3.66
N PHE A 404 10.56 14.40 3.65
CA PHE A 404 9.96 15.50 2.89
C PHE A 404 10.43 16.86 3.43
N ASP A 405 10.39 17.08 4.73
CA ASP A 405 10.87 18.32 5.37
C ASP A 405 12.37 18.53 5.13
N ALA A 406 13.15 17.46 5.16
CA ALA A 406 14.60 17.56 4.88
C ALA A 406 14.87 17.96 3.42
N VAL A 407 14.11 17.42 2.48
CA VAL A 407 14.17 17.78 1.04
C VAL A 407 13.67 19.19 0.80
N GLU A 408 12.61 19.63 1.51
CA GLU A 408 12.07 21.00 1.43
C GLU A 408 13.13 22.06 1.78
N ARG A 409 13.99 21.78 2.75
CA ARG A 409 15.12 22.65 3.11
C ARG A 409 16.20 22.76 2.02
N CYS A 410 16.12 21.92 0.98
CA CYS A 410 16.98 21.95 -0.20
C CYS A 410 16.25 22.44 -1.47
N SER A 411 15.04 22.99 -1.33
CA SER A 411 14.12 23.29 -2.43
C SER A 411 14.67 24.22 -3.52
N ASP A 412 15.56 25.13 -3.16
CA ASP A 412 16.24 26.06 -4.10
C ASP A 412 17.15 25.36 -5.14
N LEU A 413 17.54 24.11 -4.88
CA LEU A 413 18.29 23.29 -5.83
C LEU A 413 17.38 22.49 -6.80
N LEU A 414 16.08 22.38 -6.47
CA LEU A 414 15.17 21.45 -7.10
C LEU A 414 14.31 22.12 -8.16
N ILE A 415 14.07 21.41 -9.27
CA ILE A 415 13.11 21.81 -10.31
C ILE A 415 11.68 21.43 -9.85
N ARG A 416 11.53 20.22 -9.29
CA ARG A 416 10.24 19.71 -8.80
C ARG A 416 10.45 18.81 -7.59
N ARG A 417 9.50 18.82 -6.67
CA ARG A 417 9.47 17.95 -5.51
C ARG A 417 8.05 17.60 -5.11
N GLY A 418 7.89 16.48 -4.41
CA GLY A 418 6.62 16.04 -3.85
C GLY A 418 6.79 14.78 -3.01
N GLY A 419 5.78 14.44 -2.23
CA GLY A 419 5.79 13.25 -1.40
C GLY A 419 5.32 13.53 0.03
N HIS A 420 5.72 12.68 0.94
CA HIS A 420 5.38 12.72 2.37
C HIS A 420 6.60 12.31 3.22
N ALA A 421 6.46 12.27 4.54
CA ALA A 421 7.55 11.96 5.47
C ALA A 421 8.36 10.70 5.11
N GLY A 422 7.70 9.63 4.66
CA GLY A 422 8.32 8.33 4.37
C GLY A 422 8.89 8.19 2.95
N ALA A 423 8.41 8.99 1.97
CA ALA A 423 8.81 8.86 0.58
C ALA A 423 8.73 10.18 -0.18
N VAL A 424 9.71 10.42 -1.06
CA VAL A 424 9.79 11.66 -1.85
C VAL A 424 10.08 11.38 -3.32
N GLY A 425 9.51 12.20 -4.20
CA GLY A 425 9.88 12.34 -5.60
C GLY A 425 10.61 13.67 -5.81
N VAL A 426 11.73 13.68 -6.53
CA VAL A 426 12.58 14.86 -6.71
C VAL A 426 13.04 14.97 -8.15
N THR A 427 13.03 16.17 -8.73
CA THR A 427 13.65 16.47 -10.03
C THR A 427 14.67 17.56 -9.85
N ILE A 428 15.88 17.38 -10.38
CA ILE A 428 17.01 18.29 -10.21
C ILE A 428 17.89 18.28 -11.48
N GLU A 429 18.61 19.34 -11.75
CA GLU A 429 19.70 19.30 -12.74
C GLU A 429 20.81 18.33 -12.26
N ALA A 430 21.26 17.44 -13.15
CA ALA A 430 22.28 16.44 -12.80
C ALA A 430 23.58 17.06 -12.25
N SER A 431 23.94 18.25 -12.76
CA SER A 431 25.10 19.04 -12.28
C SER A 431 25.01 19.47 -10.81
N LYS A 432 23.81 19.50 -10.22
CA LYS A 432 23.57 19.92 -8.82
C LYS A 432 23.46 18.74 -7.86
N LEU A 433 23.54 17.48 -8.32
CA LEU A 433 23.38 16.30 -7.46
C LEU A 433 24.39 16.24 -6.31
N ASP A 434 25.67 16.60 -6.56
CA ASP A 434 26.70 16.57 -5.52
C ASP A 434 26.50 17.66 -4.47
N GLU A 435 25.96 18.81 -4.86
CA GLU A 435 25.59 19.86 -3.91
C GLU A 435 24.37 19.43 -3.10
N PHE A 436 23.37 18.88 -3.74
CA PHE A 436 22.19 18.35 -3.08
C PHE A 436 22.55 17.25 -2.06
N ARG A 437 23.42 16.30 -2.42
CA ARG A 437 23.90 15.24 -1.52
C ARG A 437 24.53 15.83 -0.26
N ARG A 438 25.46 16.77 -0.41
CA ARG A 438 26.14 17.41 0.72
C ARG A 438 25.16 18.17 1.62
N ARG A 439 24.23 18.91 1.02
CA ARG A 439 23.27 19.74 1.73
C ARG A 439 22.23 18.90 2.47
N LEU A 440 21.67 17.89 1.80
CA LEU A 440 20.74 16.96 2.43
C LEU A 440 21.38 16.20 3.59
N SER A 441 22.64 15.74 3.43
CA SER A 441 23.37 15.09 4.52
C SER A 441 23.62 16.02 5.69
N ALA A 442 23.88 17.32 5.46
CA ALA A 442 24.02 18.32 6.51
C ALA A 442 22.70 18.55 7.25
N VAL A 443 21.60 18.71 6.52
CA VAL A 443 20.25 18.85 7.10
C VAL A 443 19.90 17.65 7.98
N LEU A 444 20.11 16.44 7.48
CA LEU A 444 19.83 15.21 8.21
C LEU A 444 20.76 14.99 9.41
N SER A 445 21.95 15.61 9.42
CA SER A 445 22.88 15.53 10.56
C SER A 445 22.40 16.33 11.77
N GLU A 446 21.44 17.25 11.60
CA GLU A 446 20.80 17.98 12.70
C GLU A 446 19.74 17.14 13.42
N ILE A 447 19.26 16.06 12.79
CA ILE A 447 18.24 15.18 13.36
C ILE A 447 18.88 14.23 14.39
N PRO A 448 18.25 14.00 15.55
CA PRO A 448 18.74 13.08 16.56
C PRO A 448 19.02 11.67 16.00
N ALA A 449 20.07 11.02 16.49
CA ALA A 449 20.44 9.68 16.01
C ALA A 449 19.34 8.64 16.27
N GLU A 450 18.59 8.81 17.34
CA GLU A 450 17.48 7.96 17.75
C GLU A 450 16.31 7.97 16.75
N ASP A 451 16.13 9.03 15.96
CA ASP A 451 15.09 9.11 14.95
C ASP A 451 15.40 8.27 13.69
N PHE A 452 16.66 7.84 13.52
CA PHE A 452 17.09 6.93 12.45
C PHE A 452 16.97 5.45 12.85
N GLU A 453 16.68 5.17 14.11
CA GLU A 453 16.60 3.80 14.60
C GLU A 453 15.22 3.20 14.27
N ASP A 454 15.21 2.05 13.57
CA ASP A 454 14.05 1.17 13.51
C ASP A 454 14.04 0.32 14.76
N ILE A 455 13.00 0.48 15.57
CA ILE A 455 12.80 -0.32 16.77
C ILE A 455 11.77 -1.41 16.43
N ASP A 456 12.22 -2.65 16.36
CA ASP A 456 11.30 -3.78 16.28
C ASP A 456 10.71 -4.05 17.66
N GLU A 457 9.40 -4.00 17.76
CA GLU A 457 8.70 -4.30 18.99
C GLU A 457 8.51 -5.81 19.13
N VAL A 458 9.02 -6.37 20.23
CA VAL A 458 8.79 -7.75 20.63
C VAL A 458 7.50 -7.78 21.45
N ALA A 459 6.48 -8.42 20.93
CA ALA A 459 5.16 -8.48 21.57
C ALA A 459 5.17 -9.22 22.92
N ALA A 460 5.98 -10.26 23.05
CA ALA A 460 6.12 -11.00 24.30
C ALA A 460 7.45 -11.76 24.39
N THR A 461 7.95 -11.92 25.62
CA THR A 461 8.94 -12.96 25.94
C THR A 461 8.21 -14.26 26.23
N VAL A 462 8.68 -15.37 25.69
CA VAL A 462 8.01 -16.66 25.77
C VAL A 462 8.93 -17.75 26.32
N ASP A 463 8.37 -18.68 27.09
CA ASP A 463 8.97 -20.01 27.26
C ASP A 463 8.59 -20.87 26.06
N LEU A 464 9.55 -21.62 25.51
CA LEU A 464 9.31 -22.46 24.34
C LEU A 464 8.22 -23.50 24.56
N SER A 465 7.94 -23.90 25.80
CA SER A 465 6.83 -24.80 26.15
C SER A 465 5.45 -24.17 25.92
N GLU A 466 5.35 -22.84 25.84
CA GLU A 466 4.09 -22.13 25.51
C GLU A 466 3.78 -22.19 24.01
N LEU A 467 4.79 -22.47 23.17
CA LEU A 467 4.65 -22.57 21.71
C LEU A 467 4.24 -23.97 21.29
N ASN A 468 2.97 -24.27 21.42
CA ASN A 468 2.35 -25.50 20.92
C ASN A 468 1.40 -25.19 19.75
N ILE A 469 0.90 -26.25 19.09
CA ILE A 469 0.04 -26.12 17.91
C ILE A 469 -1.21 -25.28 18.23
N GLU A 470 -1.85 -25.54 19.38
CA GLU A 470 -3.05 -24.81 19.81
C GLU A 470 -2.77 -23.31 19.96
N THR A 471 -1.65 -22.94 20.60
CA THR A 471 -1.26 -21.53 20.76
C THR A 471 -1.00 -20.85 19.41
N ILE A 472 -0.34 -21.55 18.48
CA ILE A 472 -0.08 -21.03 17.12
C ILE A 472 -1.39 -20.82 16.36
N GLU A 473 -2.33 -21.79 16.43
CA GLU A 473 -3.66 -21.66 15.85
C GLU A 473 -4.45 -20.49 16.46
N GLN A 474 -4.29 -20.24 17.76
CA GLN A 474 -4.92 -19.09 18.41
C GLN A 474 -4.25 -17.75 18.02
N ILE A 475 -2.93 -17.74 17.78
CA ILE A 475 -2.25 -16.54 17.23
C ILE A 475 -2.78 -16.20 15.84
N SER A 476 -3.06 -17.18 14.99
CA SER A 476 -3.62 -16.90 13.64
C SER A 476 -5.02 -16.27 13.68
N ARG A 477 -5.75 -16.36 14.79
CA ARG A 477 -7.02 -15.60 14.98
C ARG A 477 -6.81 -14.08 15.09
N LEU A 478 -5.57 -13.64 15.31
CA LEU A 478 -5.22 -12.21 15.30
C LEU A 478 -5.11 -11.65 13.87
N GLU A 479 -5.17 -12.49 12.83
CA GLU A 479 -5.25 -12.04 11.44
C GLU A 479 -6.53 -11.23 11.16
N PRO A 480 -6.50 -10.36 10.11
CA PRO A 480 -5.39 -10.08 9.19
C PRO A 480 -4.27 -9.29 9.86
N PHE A 481 -3.02 -9.63 9.49
CA PHE A 481 -1.85 -8.83 9.85
C PHE A 481 -1.57 -7.80 8.76
N GLY A 482 -0.97 -6.65 9.16
CA GLY A 482 -0.67 -5.54 8.28
C GLY A 482 -0.28 -4.29 9.08
N GLN A 483 -0.48 -3.12 8.48
CA GLN A 483 -0.21 -1.85 9.14
C GLN A 483 -1.13 -1.68 10.37
N GLY A 484 -0.54 -1.36 11.52
CA GLY A 484 -1.27 -1.24 12.81
C GLY A 484 -1.58 -2.57 13.51
N ASN A 485 -1.40 -3.71 12.84
CA ASN A 485 -1.51 -5.05 13.43
C ASN A 485 -0.39 -5.94 12.86
N LYS A 486 0.84 -5.70 13.30
CA LYS A 486 2.02 -6.43 12.80
C LYS A 486 1.99 -7.89 13.23
N VAL A 487 2.62 -8.76 12.43
CA VAL A 487 2.91 -10.14 12.87
C VAL A 487 3.71 -10.07 14.17
N PRO A 488 3.26 -10.75 15.25
CA PRO A 488 3.90 -10.64 16.55
C PRO A 488 5.31 -11.24 16.53
N LEU A 489 6.30 -10.45 16.94
CA LEU A 489 7.64 -10.94 17.22
C LEU A 489 7.69 -11.45 18.65
N LEU A 490 8.24 -12.66 18.83
CA LEU A 490 8.37 -13.30 20.13
C LEU A 490 9.85 -13.50 20.46
N ALA A 491 10.26 -13.14 21.68
CA ALA A 491 11.61 -13.43 22.20
C ALA A 491 11.58 -14.66 23.09
N ALA A 492 12.47 -15.61 22.86
CA ALA A 492 12.67 -16.75 23.73
C ALA A 492 14.03 -16.66 24.41
N GLU A 493 14.08 -16.90 25.73
CA GLU A 493 15.33 -17.02 26.47
C GLU A 493 15.86 -18.45 26.43
N GLY A 494 17.17 -18.62 26.28
CA GLY A 494 17.84 -19.92 26.40
C GLY A 494 18.52 -20.42 25.12
N VAL A 495 18.82 -21.71 25.11
CA VAL A 495 19.42 -22.40 23.95
C VAL A 495 18.35 -23.15 23.19
N THR A 496 18.15 -22.77 21.94
CA THR A 496 17.17 -23.41 21.06
C THR A 496 17.88 -24.34 20.08
N THR A 497 17.43 -25.60 20.02
CA THR A 497 17.88 -26.55 19.00
C THR A 497 16.83 -26.69 17.92
N VAL A 498 17.15 -26.26 16.70
CA VAL A 498 16.25 -26.39 15.54
C VAL A 498 16.59 -27.66 14.77
N GLN A 499 15.62 -28.57 14.67
CA GLN A 499 15.75 -29.79 13.87
C GLN A 499 14.97 -29.66 12.55
N GLY A 500 15.41 -30.37 11.51
CA GLY A 500 14.72 -30.36 10.20
C GLY A 500 14.96 -29.10 9.38
N ILE A 501 16.13 -28.48 9.54
CA ILE A 501 16.53 -27.21 8.89
C ILE A 501 16.36 -27.23 7.35
N GLY A 502 16.35 -28.41 6.71
CA GLY A 502 16.10 -28.54 5.27
C GLY A 502 14.74 -28.02 4.80
N HIS A 503 13.74 -27.92 5.68
CA HIS A 503 12.45 -27.28 5.36
C HIS A 503 12.57 -25.76 5.39
N ILE A 504 13.37 -25.23 6.30
CA ILE A 504 13.58 -23.78 6.49
C ILE A 504 14.49 -23.24 5.37
N GLN A 505 15.51 -23.99 4.95
CA GLN A 505 16.42 -23.58 3.86
C GLN A 505 15.75 -23.42 2.49
N ARG A 506 14.54 -23.96 2.29
CA ARG A 506 13.76 -23.72 1.08
C ARG A 506 13.14 -22.31 1.03
N GLY A 507 12.94 -21.67 2.17
CA GLY A 507 12.39 -20.31 2.29
C GLY A 507 13.42 -19.22 2.64
N TYR A 508 14.55 -19.63 3.25
CA TYR A 508 15.60 -18.71 3.70
C TYR A 508 16.96 -19.17 3.20
N ALA A 509 17.62 -18.38 2.37
CA ALA A 509 18.91 -18.74 1.74
C ALA A 509 20.05 -18.90 2.77
N ASP A 510 20.02 -18.17 3.90
CA ASP A 510 21.01 -18.26 4.98
C ASP A 510 20.39 -17.89 6.33
N LEU A 511 19.57 -18.79 6.89
CA LEU A 511 18.96 -18.57 8.20
C LEU A 511 20.02 -18.42 9.31
N ALA A 512 21.06 -19.25 9.29
CA ALA A 512 22.10 -19.24 10.31
C ALA A 512 22.90 -17.93 10.28
N GLY A 513 23.25 -17.44 9.08
CA GLY A 513 23.92 -16.15 8.90
C GLY A 513 23.04 -14.99 9.36
N ASN A 514 21.76 -15.00 8.99
CA ASN A 514 20.80 -13.97 9.40
C ASN A 514 20.63 -13.92 10.94
N LEU A 515 20.47 -15.09 11.58
CA LEU A 515 20.34 -15.15 13.03
C LEU A 515 21.66 -14.76 13.75
N ARG A 516 22.84 -15.11 13.19
CA ARG A 516 24.14 -14.63 13.72
C ARG A 516 24.27 -13.11 13.61
N ALA A 517 23.80 -12.52 12.50
CA ALA A 517 23.77 -11.07 12.32
C ALA A 517 22.86 -10.38 13.34
N LEU A 518 21.82 -11.06 13.82
CA LEU A 518 20.95 -10.64 14.91
C LEU A 518 21.49 -10.92 16.31
N GLY A 519 22.76 -11.38 16.42
CA GLY A 519 23.42 -11.62 17.71
C GLY A 519 23.27 -13.03 18.28
N ALA A 520 22.61 -13.95 17.56
CA ALA A 520 22.49 -15.33 18.01
C ALA A 520 23.84 -16.08 17.94
N ARG A 521 24.14 -16.87 18.97
CA ARG A 521 25.29 -17.81 18.93
C ARG A 521 24.80 -19.12 18.33
N ILE A 522 25.09 -19.34 17.05
CA ILE A 522 24.65 -20.54 16.34
C ILE A 522 25.80 -21.50 16.14
N THR A 523 25.60 -22.74 16.57
CA THR A 523 26.45 -23.87 16.28
C THR A 523 25.68 -24.80 15.34
N GLU A 524 26.26 -25.08 14.16
CA GLU A 524 25.72 -26.07 13.22
C GLU A 524 26.32 -27.42 13.57
N GLN A 525 25.49 -28.45 13.75
CA GLN A 525 25.92 -29.85 13.99
C GLN A 525 25.64 -30.72 12.79
#